data_cc316fd634581ede726ca6136f619786
#
_entry.id   cc316fd634581ede726ca6136f619786
#
_cell.length_a   1.000
_cell.length_b   1.000
_cell.length_c   1.000
_cell.angle_alpha   90.00
_cell.angle_beta   90.00
_cell.angle_gamma   90.00
#
_symmetry.space_group_name_H-M   'P 1'
#
loop_
_entity.id
_entity.type
_entity.pdbx_description
1 polymer ?
#
loop_
_entity_poly.entity_id
_entity_poly.type
_entity_poly.pdbx_seq_one_letter_code
_entity_poly.pdbx_strand_id
1 'polypeptide(L)'
;MITKNVMTIALTGFLALPLMAQEEVPAVGDLLQGINSLAPEEGDPAYKVKASEKFGTEWYLDAAYGLWNTEKVPGATRHTNLALIHAALDQRLIEDNANGGTWLRVEFSGTWGLDRESAQSDTVFADMVGSATYVHGEHWGPHDGVFPEISIRHYFAGKRACIIAGMVNMTNYFDAVSIANDSFSSFVNLGFINSTILPLPDSNLGAVLQVELSRNSYAMVGVSRTGCSAGYNPFNSDICNGYAVVGEYGRIMADGTVTLRINPFYTSADVDLDDDKGENRRQNAGLVGSIEYTPCDRLTVYSRAGFAAKQYLSNSAEFSVGANVKLIPSREDDFFGISYGVFKAQTPTENNREHVLEAMYSLQVNDYLKVVPHVQYVANPAYSTADDAVIWGVQTVFSF
;
A
#
# COMPACT_ATOMS: atom_id res chain seq x y z
N MET A 1 31.96 5.83 1.13
CA MET A 1 32.39 5.71 2.55
C MET A 1 31.25 6.01 3.55
N ILE A 2 30.13 6.58 3.10
CA ILE A 2 28.94 6.92 3.94
C ILE A 2 28.00 5.71 4.13
N THR A 3 28.01 4.73 3.22
CA THR A 3 27.12 3.56 3.23
C THR A 3 27.36 2.55 4.36
N LYS A 4 28.55 2.48 4.92
CA LYS A 4 28.84 1.54 6.03
C LYS A 4 28.32 2.04 7.39
N ASN A 5 28.26 3.34 7.62
CA ASN A 5 27.85 3.90 8.91
C ASN A 5 26.34 3.96 9.12
N VAL A 6 25.53 4.06 8.04
CA VAL A 6 24.08 4.07 8.15
C VAL A 6 23.55 2.67 8.47
N MET A 7 24.18 1.62 7.93
CA MET A 7 23.79 0.23 8.20
C MET A 7 24.10 -0.20 9.65
N THR A 8 25.14 0.34 10.27
CA THR A 8 25.50 0.03 11.66
C THR A 8 24.58 0.72 12.65
N ILE A 9 24.09 1.95 12.37
CA ILE A 9 23.17 2.68 13.25
C ILE A 9 21.77 2.06 13.22
N ALA A 10 21.30 1.60 12.06
CA ALA A 10 20.01 0.92 11.96
C ALA A 10 20.00 -0.42 12.71
N LEU A 11 21.08 -1.22 12.64
CA LEU A 11 21.13 -2.53 13.31
C LEU A 11 21.36 -2.44 14.83
N THR A 12 22.10 -1.47 15.31
CA THR A 12 22.40 -1.33 16.76
C THR A 12 21.28 -0.66 17.55
N GLY A 13 20.43 0.16 16.93
CA GLY A 13 19.23 0.76 17.57
C GLY A 13 18.13 -0.27 17.86
N PHE A 14 18.08 -1.38 17.12
CA PHE A 14 17.04 -2.38 17.22
C PHE A 14 17.23 -3.44 18.33
N LEU A 15 18.42 -3.55 18.91
CA LEU A 15 18.75 -4.63 19.85
C LEU A 15 18.62 -4.25 21.35
N ALA A 16 18.24 -3.02 21.68
CA ALA A 16 18.30 -2.49 23.04
C ALA A 16 16.93 -2.10 23.66
N LEU A 17 15.82 -2.66 23.20
CA LEU A 17 14.53 -2.46 23.87
C LEU A 17 14.36 -3.51 24.98
N PRO A 18 14.07 -3.09 26.23
CA PRO A 18 13.94 -4.03 27.35
C PRO A 18 12.71 -4.92 27.17
N LEU A 19 12.90 -6.23 27.45
CA LEU A 19 11.81 -7.16 27.65
C LEU A 19 11.00 -6.70 28.89
N MET A 20 9.89 -6.06 28.66
CA MET A 20 8.90 -5.77 29.70
C MET A 20 7.89 -6.91 29.79
N ALA A 21 7.31 -7.08 30.98
CA ALA A 21 6.52 -8.23 31.41
C ALA A 21 5.27 -8.48 30.55
N GLN A 22 4.93 -9.77 30.43
CA GLN A 22 3.79 -10.30 29.70
C GLN A 22 2.46 -9.91 30.37
N GLU A 23 1.71 -9.00 29.75
CA GLU A 23 0.25 -8.98 29.79
C GLU A 23 -0.31 -9.60 28.49
N GLU A 24 -1.57 -10.03 28.47
CA GLU A 24 -2.16 -10.76 27.34
C GLU A 24 -2.23 -9.87 26.09
N VAL A 25 -1.25 -10.02 25.20
CA VAL A 25 -1.24 -9.41 23.87
C VAL A 25 -2.24 -10.15 22.99
N PRO A 26 -3.04 -9.47 22.15
CA PRO A 26 -3.93 -10.11 21.17
C PRO A 26 -3.17 -11.17 20.38
N ALA A 27 -3.80 -12.28 20.07
CA ALA A 27 -3.16 -13.34 19.29
C ALA A 27 -2.80 -12.80 17.90
N VAL A 28 -1.60 -13.11 17.40
CA VAL A 28 -1.16 -12.71 16.04
C VAL A 28 -2.06 -13.31 14.95
N GLY A 29 -2.79 -14.39 15.25
CA GLY A 29 -3.86 -14.91 14.42
C GLY A 29 -4.92 -13.86 14.09
N ASP A 30 -5.21 -12.98 15.04
CA ASP A 30 -6.10 -11.84 14.83
C ASP A 30 -5.43 -10.76 13.96
N LEU A 31 -4.12 -10.67 13.97
CA LEU A 31 -3.35 -9.77 13.10
C LEU A 31 -3.28 -10.25 11.65
N LEU A 32 -3.01 -11.52 11.42
CA LEU A 32 -3.03 -12.09 10.07
C LEU A 32 -4.46 -12.11 9.48
N GLN A 33 -5.48 -12.18 10.33
CA GLN A 33 -6.87 -11.99 9.93
C GLN A 33 -7.22 -10.51 9.78
N GLY A 34 -6.69 -9.62 10.65
CA GLY A 34 -7.00 -8.19 10.68
C GLY A 34 -6.42 -7.41 9.51
N ILE A 35 -5.24 -7.76 9.02
CA ILE A 35 -4.58 -7.01 7.93
C ILE A 35 -5.42 -7.00 6.63
N ASN A 36 -6.29 -8.00 6.42
CA ASN A 36 -7.12 -8.12 5.22
C ASN A 36 -8.44 -8.83 5.47
N SER A 37 -8.96 -8.77 6.68
CA SER A 37 -10.28 -9.31 7.01
C SER A 37 -11.36 -8.38 6.45
N LEU A 38 -12.37 -8.96 5.81
CA LEU A 38 -13.62 -8.29 5.47
C LEU A 38 -14.71 -8.65 6.50
N ALA A 39 -14.33 -9.33 7.58
CA ALA A 39 -15.27 -9.70 8.64
C ALA A 39 -15.94 -8.44 9.21
N PRO A 40 -17.26 -8.46 9.44
CA PRO A 40 -17.97 -7.31 10.00
C PRO A 40 -17.39 -6.89 11.34
N GLU A 41 -17.23 -5.60 11.53
CA GLU A 41 -16.77 -4.99 12.76
C GLU A 41 -17.93 -4.62 13.68
N GLU A 42 -17.63 -4.27 14.93
CA GLU A 42 -18.62 -3.75 15.86
C GLU A 42 -19.19 -2.40 15.33
N GLY A 43 -20.50 -2.37 15.08
CA GLY A 43 -21.15 -1.21 14.50
C GLY A 43 -21.54 -1.37 13.02
N ASP A 44 -21.04 -2.38 12.35
CA ASP A 44 -21.44 -2.68 10.98
C ASP A 44 -22.95 -2.94 10.83
N PRO A 45 -23.53 -2.61 9.66
CA PRO A 45 -24.94 -2.83 9.40
C PRO A 45 -25.36 -4.30 9.60
N ALA A 46 -26.50 -4.52 10.22
CA ALA A 46 -26.99 -5.86 10.54
C ALA A 46 -27.09 -6.82 9.34
N TYR A 47 -27.21 -6.29 8.12
CA TYR A 47 -27.23 -7.12 6.91
C TYR A 47 -25.84 -7.70 6.56
N LYS A 48 -24.73 -6.96 6.83
CA LYS A 48 -23.36 -7.45 6.68
C LYS A 48 -23.08 -8.57 7.68
N VAL A 49 -23.36 -8.34 8.96
CA VAL A 49 -23.24 -9.34 10.02
C VAL A 49 -24.01 -10.61 9.66
N LYS A 50 -25.26 -10.47 9.25
CA LYS A 50 -26.10 -11.61 8.83
C LYS A 50 -25.59 -12.34 7.60
N ALA A 51 -24.97 -11.62 6.65
CA ALA A 51 -24.37 -12.23 5.46
C ALA A 51 -23.14 -13.07 5.84
N SER A 52 -22.27 -12.56 6.71
CA SER A 52 -21.12 -13.29 7.22
C SER A 52 -21.52 -14.53 8.02
N GLU A 53 -22.41 -14.39 9.01
CA GLU A 53 -22.85 -15.47 9.87
C GLU A 53 -23.58 -16.60 9.10
N LYS A 54 -24.52 -16.22 8.24
CA LYS A 54 -25.43 -17.17 7.60
C LYS A 54 -24.85 -17.78 6.33
N PHE A 55 -24.14 -16.99 5.52
CA PHE A 55 -23.68 -17.39 4.18
C PHE A 55 -22.15 -17.48 4.09
N GLY A 56 -21.41 -17.02 5.10
CA GLY A 56 -19.96 -16.88 5.05
C GLY A 56 -19.52 -15.90 3.94
N THR A 57 -20.29 -14.84 3.74
CA THR A 57 -20.03 -13.81 2.73
C THR A 57 -19.69 -12.52 3.44
N GLU A 58 -18.50 -12.02 3.20
CA GLU A 58 -17.96 -10.78 3.74
C GLU A 58 -17.60 -9.86 2.56
N TRP A 59 -17.83 -8.56 2.67
CA TRP A 59 -17.59 -7.66 1.56
C TRP A 59 -17.49 -6.20 2.00
N TYR A 60 -16.80 -5.41 1.20
CA TYR A 60 -16.91 -3.94 1.24
C TYR A 60 -17.04 -3.37 -0.17
N LEU A 61 -17.52 -2.13 -0.24
CA LEU A 61 -17.57 -1.31 -1.43
C LEU A 61 -17.25 0.13 -1.06
N ASP A 62 -16.16 0.65 -1.58
CA ASP A 62 -15.81 2.05 -1.52
C ASP A 62 -15.96 2.68 -2.89
N ALA A 63 -16.57 3.84 -2.94
CA ALA A 63 -16.67 4.66 -4.14
C ALA A 63 -16.22 6.09 -3.79
N ALA A 64 -15.32 6.63 -4.57
CA ALA A 64 -14.85 7.98 -4.34
C ALA A 64 -14.99 8.86 -5.59
N TYR A 65 -15.18 10.16 -5.33
CA TYR A 65 -15.11 11.20 -6.32
C TYR A 65 -14.09 12.23 -5.88
N GLY A 66 -13.07 12.44 -6.71
CA GLY A 66 -11.97 13.35 -6.45
C GLY A 66 -11.90 14.53 -7.40
N LEU A 67 -11.69 15.72 -6.85
CA LEU A 67 -11.39 16.96 -7.58
C LEU A 67 -9.95 17.34 -7.27
N TRP A 68 -9.11 17.41 -8.29
CA TRP A 68 -7.68 17.65 -8.12
C TRP A 68 -7.19 18.81 -8.97
N ASN A 69 -6.20 19.53 -8.46
CA ASN A 69 -5.55 20.62 -9.14
C ASN A 69 -4.04 20.49 -9.00
N THR A 70 -3.32 20.81 -10.08
CA THR A 70 -1.86 20.90 -10.11
C THR A 70 -1.42 22.32 -10.44
N GLU A 71 -0.40 22.80 -9.75
CA GLU A 71 0.20 24.11 -9.97
C GLU A 71 1.72 23.96 -10.14
N LYS A 72 2.31 24.92 -10.85
CA LYS A 72 3.75 25.05 -11.10
C LYS A 72 4.37 24.00 -12.01
N VAL A 73 3.58 23.19 -12.69
CA VAL A 73 4.08 22.19 -13.65
C VAL A 73 3.78 22.66 -15.07
N PRO A 74 4.80 22.95 -15.89
CA PRO A 74 4.60 23.35 -17.27
C PRO A 74 3.92 22.27 -18.09
N GLY A 75 2.83 22.60 -18.79
CA GLY A 75 2.12 21.66 -19.66
C GLY A 75 1.22 20.64 -18.96
N ALA A 76 1.19 20.61 -17.64
CA ALA A 76 0.29 19.73 -16.90
C ALA A 76 -1.16 20.23 -16.93
N THR A 77 -2.10 19.29 -16.94
CA THR A 77 -3.52 19.58 -16.73
C THR A 77 -3.72 20.19 -15.34
N ARG A 78 -4.37 21.36 -15.30
CA ARG A 78 -4.57 22.06 -14.04
C ARG A 78 -5.70 21.49 -13.19
N HIS A 79 -6.65 20.79 -13.81
CA HIS A 79 -7.83 20.25 -13.16
C HIS A 79 -8.05 18.82 -13.59
N THR A 80 -8.36 17.95 -12.67
CA THR A 80 -8.70 16.55 -12.94
C THR A 80 -9.87 16.14 -12.05
N ASN A 81 -10.85 15.47 -12.66
CA ASN A 81 -11.99 14.88 -11.97
C ASN A 81 -11.88 13.37 -12.07
N LEU A 82 -11.82 12.68 -10.94
CA LEU A 82 -11.68 11.24 -10.88
C LEU A 82 -12.88 10.60 -10.20
N ALA A 83 -13.34 9.48 -10.73
CA ALA A 83 -14.19 8.54 -10.00
C ALA A 83 -13.38 7.27 -9.75
N LEU A 84 -13.46 6.76 -8.53
CA LEU A 84 -12.78 5.54 -8.09
C LEU A 84 -13.80 4.60 -7.47
N ILE A 85 -13.61 3.31 -7.71
CA ILE A 85 -14.39 2.25 -7.04
C ILE A 85 -13.39 1.18 -6.59
N HIS A 86 -13.53 0.76 -5.34
CA HIS A 86 -12.82 -0.39 -4.80
C HIS A 86 -13.83 -1.30 -4.10
N ALA A 87 -13.85 -2.56 -4.46
CA ALA A 87 -14.77 -3.54 -3.89
C ALA A 87 -14.05 -4.86 -3.66
N ALA A 88 -14.34 -5.52 -2.57
CA ALA A 88 -13.88 -6.88 -2.33
C ALA A 88 -14.99 -7.76 -1.74
N LEU A 89 -14.89 -9.02 -2.08
CA LEU A 89 -15.79 -10.09 -1.63
C LEU A 89 -14.96 -11.27 -1.15
N ASP A 90 -15.19 -11.71 0.08
CA ASP A 90 -14.72 -12.98 0.61
C ASP A 90 -15.91 -13.95 0.74
N GLN A 91 -15.83 -15.07 0.09
CA GLN A 91 -16.84 -16.13 0.17
C GLN A 91 -16.25 -17.38 0.79
N ARG A 92 -16.79 -17.83 1.91
CA ARG A 92 -16.43 -19.10 2.54
C ARG A 92 -16.89 -20.25 1.64
N LEU A 93 -15.94 -21.08 1.20
CA LEU A 93 -16.18 -22.26 0.38
C LEU A 93 -16.26 -23.53 1.22
N ILE A 94 -15.39 -23.64 2.23
CA ILE A 94 -15.32 -24.80 3.13
C ILE A 94 -15.24 -24.25 4.55
N GLU A 95 -16.15 -24.70 5.39
CA GLU A 95 -16.13 -24.40 6.80
C GLU A 95 -15.23 -25.40 7.55
N ASP A 96 -14.29 -24.88 8.32
CA ASP A 96 -13.47 -25.65 9.26
C ASP A 96 -13.29 -24.80 10.52
N ASN A 97 -14.12 -25.05 11.51
CA ASN A 97 -14.12 -24.27 12.76
C ASN A 97 -12.80 -24.36 13.52
N ALA A 98 -12.04 -25.44 13.34
CA ALA A 98 -10.76 -25.64 13.99
C ALA A 98 -9.63 -24.85 13.32
N ASN A 99 -9.67 -24.77 11.98
CA ASN A 99 -8.58 -24.20 11.19
C ASN A 99 -8.96 -22.90 10.43
N GLY A 100 -10.25 -22.49 10.39
CA GLY A 100 -10.72 -21.28 9.70
C GLY A 100 -11.22 -21.52 8.27
N GLY A 101 -10.99 -22.72 7.70
CA GLY A 101 -11.58 -23.15 6.45
C GLY A 101 -10.90 -22.62 5.19
N THR A 102 -11.68 -22.62 4.09
CA THR A 102 -11.23 -22.17 2.77
C THR A 102 -12.15 -21.07 2.25
N TRP A 103 -11.54 -20.00 1.72
CA TRP A 103 -12.24 -18.82 1.26
C TRP A 103 -11.82 -18.48 -0.18
N LEU A 104 -12.76 -17.96 -0.95
CA LEU A 104 -12.51 -17.29 -2.22
C LEU A 104 -12.52 -15.78 -1.98
N ARG A 105 -11.45 -15.07 -2.39
CA ARG A 105 -11.44 -13.60 -2.50
C ARG A 105 -11.57 -13.18 -3.95
N VAL A 106 -12.39 -12.16 -4.18
CA VAL A 106 -12.48 -11.42 -5.43
C VAL A 106 -12.42 -9.92 -5.08
N GLU A 107 -11.48 -9.21 -5.68
CA GLU A 107 -11.28 -7.79 -5.51
C GLU A 107 -11.41 -7.10 -6.88
N PHE A 108 -12.07 -5.97 -6.92
CA PHE A 108 -12.21 -5.11 -8.09
C PHE A 108 -11.77 -3.70 -7.74
N SER A 109 -10.96 -3.09 -8.60
CA SER A 109 -10.59 -1.69 -8.54
C SER A 109 -10.83 -1.04 -9.89
N GLY A 110 -11.34 0.20 -9.88
CA GLY A 110 -11.59 0.95 -11.09
C GLY A 110 -11.39 2.44 -10.88
N THR A 111 -10.76 3.10 -11.86
CA THR A 111 -10.52 4.54 -11.88
C THR A 111 -10.90 5.12 -13.23
N TRP A 112 -11.64 6.21 -13.21
CA TRP A 112 -12.11 6.88 -14.42
C TRP A 112 -11.88 8.38 -14.34
N GLY A 113 -11.21 8.94 -15.35
CA GLY A 113 -11.19 10.38 -15.59
C GLY A 113 -12.55 10.84 -16.13
N LEU A 114 -13.20 11.80 -15.47
CA LEU A 114 -14.56 12.24 -15.80
C LEU A 114 -14.58 13.53 -16.65
N ASP A 115 -13.51 14.28 -16.70
CA ASP A 115 -13.41 15.44 -17.59
C ASP A 115 -12.76 15.06 -18.92
N ARG A 116 -12.91 15.94 -19.90
CA ARG A 116 -12.41 15.68 -21.26
C ARG A 116 -10.88 15.53 -21.30
N GLU A 117 -10.17 16.25 -20.44
CA GLU A 117 -8.71 16.22 -20.38
C GLU A 117 -8.23 14.94 -19.74
N SER A 118 -8.78 14.56 -18.58
CA SER A 118 -8.48 13.30 -17.88
C SER A 118 -8.86 12.07 -18.70
N ALA A 119 -9.99 12.13 -19.44
CA ALA A 119 -10.50 11.01 -20.23
C ALA A 119 -9.77 10.80 -21.57
N GLN A 120 -9.06 11.79 -22.07
CA GLN A 120 -8.37 11.74 -23.38
C GLN A 120 -6.84 11.80 -23.25
N SER A 121 -6.31 12.02 -22.06
CA SER A 121 -4.87 12.10 -21.83
C SER A 121 -4.27 10.70 -21.83
N ASP A 122 -3.28 10.47 -22.68
CA ASP A 122 -2.40 9.31 -22.58
C ASP A 122 -1.52 9.39 -21.30
N THR A 123 -1.53 10.55 -20.65
CA THR A 123 -0.79 10.82 -19.42
C THR A 123 -1.72 10.63 -18.22
N VAL A 124 -1.43 9.65 -17.43
CA VAL A 124 -2.10 9.38 -16.16
C VAL A 124 -1.91 10.54 -15.19
N PHE A 125 -2.96 10.94 -14.46
CA PHE A 125 -2.86 12.04 -13.49
C PHE A 125 -1.69 11.86 -12.52
N ALA A 126 -1.45 10.63 -12.10
CA ALA A 126 -0.32 10.27 -11.23
C ALA A 126 1.04 10.69 -11.80
N ASP A 127 1.21 10.64 -13.12
CA ASP A 127 2.47 10.95 -13.82
C ASP A 127 2.59 12.41 -14.28
N MET A 128 1.50 13.19 -14.27
CA MET A 128 1.48 14.56 -14.82
C MET A 128 2.53 15.49 -14.21
N VAL A 129 2.89 15.24 -12.97
CA VAL A 129 3.89 16.05 -12.25
C VAL A 129 5.31 15.62 -12.56
N GLY A 130 5.51 14.42 -13.12
CA GLY A 130 6.83 13.81 -13.28
C GLY A 130 7.46 13.43 -11.95
N SER A 131 6.66 13.04 -10.97
CA SER A 131 7.09 12.58 -9.66
C SER A 131 7.51 11.11 -9.71
N ALA A 132 8.55 10.75 -8.99
CA ALA A 132 9.00 9.37 -8.84
C ALA A 132 8.11 8.53 -7.91
N THR A 133 7.18 9.17 -7.20
CA THR A 133 6.31 8.51 -6.23
C THR A 133 4.86 8.41 -6.68
N TYR A 134 4.51 8.96 -7.85
CA TYR A 134 3.14 9.13 -8.29
C TYR A 134 2.25 9.87 -7.27
N VAL A 135 1.70 11.00 -7.67
CA VAL A 135 0.92 11.89 -6.79
C VAL A 135 -0.45 11.31 -6.39
N HIS A 136 -0.88 10.23 -7.04
CA HIS A 136 -2.10 9.51 -6.72
C HIS A 136 -1.94 8.01 -7.03
N GLY A 137 -1.95 7.18 -6.00
CA GLY A 137 -1.66 5.75 -6.12
C GLY A 137 -2.71 4.93 -6.88
N GLU A 138 -3.96 5.41 -6.96
CA GLU A 138 -5.07 4.68 -7.58
C GLU A 138 -5.40 5.11 -9.02
N HIS A 139 -4.70 6.09 -9.58
CA HIS A 139 -4.98 6.55 -10.94
C HIS A 139 -4.06 5.90 -11.96
N TRP A 140 -4.48 4.76 -12.49
CA TRP A 140 -3.71 3.92 -13.43
C TRP A 140 -3.87 4.33 -14.89
N GLY A 141 -5.01 4.97 -15.22
CA GLY A 141 -5.33 5.36 -16.59
C GLY A 141 -6.64 6.14 -16.68
N PRO A 142 -7.02 6.59 -17.88
CA PRO A 142 -8.23 7.38 -18.07
C PRO A 142 -9.53 6.62 -17.83
N HIS A 143 -9.54 5.29 -18.04
CA HIS A 143 -10.72 4.43 -17.90
C HIS A 143 -10.29 2.97 -17.62
N ASP A 144 -9.86 2.69 -16.41
CA ASP A 144 -9.41 1.35 -16.04
C ASP A 144 -10.29 0.73 -14.96
N GLY A 145 -10.70 -0.51 -15.22
CA GLY A 145 -11.29 -1.40 -14.22
C GLY A 145 -10.58 -2.74 -14.29
N VAL A 146 -10.05 -3.18 -13.16
CA VAL A 146 -9.23 -4.38 -13.05
C VAL A 146 -9.68 -5.25 -11.90
N PHE A 147 -9.26 -6.50 -11.90
CA PHE A 147 -9.35 -7.39 -10.76
C PHE A 147 -7.95 -7.55 -10.15
N PRO A 148 -7.61 -6.78 -9.10
CA PRO A 148 -6.30 -6.90 -8.45
C PRO A 148 -6.08 -8.27 -7.84
N GLU A 149 -7.14 -8.88 -7.29
CA GLU A 149 -7.07 -10.21 -6.68
C GLU A 149 -8.26 -11.11 -7.07
N ILE A 150 -7.96 -12.36 -7.46
CA ILE A 150 -8.88 -13.49 -7.47
C ILE A 150 -8.10 -14.67 -6.91
N SER A 151 -8.31 -15.01 -5.64
CA SER A 151 -7.46 -15.97 -4.93
C SER A 151 -8.28 -16.91 -4.05
N ILE A 152 -7.67 -18.06 -3.75
CA ILE A 152 -8.13 -18.97 -2.71
C ILE A 152 -7.25 -18.79 -1.49
N ARG A 153 -7.87 -18.63 -0.33
CA ARG A 153 -7.24 -18.59 0.99
C ARG A 153 -7.61 -19.87 1.73
N HIS A 154 -6.61 -20.55 2.26
CA HIS A 154 -6.81 -21.75 3.07
C HIS A 154 -6.05 -21.63 4.38
N TYR A 155 -6.80 -21.64 5.48
CA TYR A 155 -6.26 -21.59 6.82
C TYR A 155 -6.00 -23.00 7.34
N PHE A 156 -4.92 -23.18 8.09
CA PHE A 156 -4.53 -24.44 8.72
C PHE A 156 -3.78 -24.22 10.04
N ALA A 157 -3.39 -25.31 10.71
CA ALA A 157 -2.66 -25.27 11.99
C ALA A 157 -3.36 -24.46 13.08
N GLY A 158 -4.69 -24.58 13.21
CA GLY A 158 -5.47 -23.84 14.20
C GLY A 158 -5.53 -22.34 13.89
N LYS A 159 -5.66 -21.95 12.62
CA LYS A 159 -5.65 -20.57 12.08
C LYS A 159 -4.30 -19.86 12.21
N ARG A 160 -3.24 -20.55 12.61
CA ARG A 160 -1.89 -19.99 12.78
C ARG A 160 -1.10 -19.92 11.47
N ALA A 161 -1.62 -20.48 10.39
CA ALA A 161 -1.03 -20.41 9.08
C ALA A 161 -2.13 -20.27 8.01
N CYS A 162 -1.81 -19.54 6.97
CA CYS A 162 -2.68 -19.34 5.81
C CYS A 162 -1.85 -19.39 4.53
N ILE A 163 -2.34 -20.11 3.53
CA ILE A 163 -1.84 -20.03 2.17
C ILE A 163 -2.87 -19.33 1.29
N ILE A 164 -2.41 -18.36 0.51
CA ILE A 164 -3.20 -17.65 -0.48
C ILE A 164 -2.59 -17.97 -1.84
N ALA A 165 -3.40 -18.33 -2.83
CA ALA A 165 -2.90 -18.66 -4.16
C ALA A 165 -3.94 -18.32 -5.24
N GLY A 166 -3.47 -17.82 -6.37
CA GLY A 166 -4.29 -17.41 -7.48
C GLY A 166 -3.72 -16.20 -8.20
N MET A 167 -4.56 -15.31 -8.65
CA MET A 167 -4.21 -13.96 -9.02
C MET A 167 -4.18 -13.14 -7.72
N VAL A 168 -3.00 -12.70 -7.32
CA VAL A 168 -2.77 -12.13 -5.98
C VAL A 168 -2.34 -10.67 -6.09
N ASN A 169 -2.95 -9.83 -5.26
CA ASN A 169 -2.49 -8.47 -5.03
C ASN A 169 -1.48 -8.45 -3.86
N MET A 170 -0.19 -8.32 -4.17
CA MET A 170 0.86 -8.38 -3.16
C MET A 170 0.81 -7.18 -2.20
N THR A 171 0.23 -6.04 -2.60
CA THR A 171 0.08 -4.85 -1.75
C THR A 171 -0.85 -5.09 -0.56
N ASN A 172 -1.77 -6.06 -0.70
CA ASN A 172 -2.67 -6.46 0.37
C ASN A 172 -1.98 -7.17 1.53
N TYR A 173 -0.76 -7.67 1.34
CA TYR A 173 -0.11 -8.55 2.33
C TYR A 173 1.18 -7.98 2.88
N PHE A 174 1.94 -7.25 2.07
CA PHE A 174 3.27 -6.76 2.43
C PHE A 174 3.28 -5.24 2.60
N ASP A 175 4.11 -4.76 3.53
CA ASP A 175 4.27 -3.34 3.83
C ASP A 175 2.96 -2.65 4.29
N ALA A 176 2.07 -3.40 4.91
CA ALA A 176 0.77 -2.92 5.39
C ALA A 176 0.92 -2.07 6.67
N VAL A 177 1.29 -0.79 6.51
CA VAL A 177 1.31 0.20 7.59
C VAL A 177 -0.09 0.74 7.80
N SER A 178 -0.65 0.64 9.01
CA SER A 178 -2.08 0.87 9.27
C SER A 178 -2.59 2.25 8.85
N ILE A 179 -1.76 3.29 8.96
CA ILE A 179 -2.12 4.67 8.63
C ILE A 179 -1.65 5.11 7.24
N ALA A 180 -1.05 4.22 6.47
CA ALA A 180 -0.39 4.52 5.21
C ALA A 180 -0.54 3.36 4.20
N ASN A 181 -1.74 2.78 4.11
CA ASN A 181 -2.08 1.70 3.19
C ASN A 181 -3.53 1.82 2.67
N ASP A 182 -4.08 3.03 2.67
CA ASP A 182 -5.44 3.31 2.20
C ASP A 182 -5.47 4.66 1.49
N SER A 183 -5.67 4.64 0.17
CA SER A 183 -5.78 5.82 -0.70
C SER A 183 -7.16 6.45 -0.70
N PHE A 184 -8.18 5.82 -0.13
CA PHE A 184 -9.52 6.35 -0.07
C PHE A 184 -9.74 7.31 1.10
N SER A 185 -9.21 6.99 2.26
CA SER A 185 -9.44 7.78 3.46
C SER A 185 -8.16 8.26 4.18
N SER A 186 -6.98 7.95 3.61
CA SER A 186 -5.68 8.35 4.14
C SER A 186 -4.85 9.08 3.07
N PHE A 187 -3.53 8.90 3.03
CA PHE A 187 -2.63 9.50 2.03
C PHE A 187 -2.92 8.94 0.63
N VAL A 188 -2.78 9.77 -0.39
CA VAL A 188 -2.98 9.36 -1.79
C VAL A 188 -1.69 9.25 -2.59
N ASN A 189 -0.58 9.86 -2.13
CA ASN A 189 0.72 9.71 -2.77
C ASN A 189 1.24 8.28 -2.59
N LEU A 190 1.60 7.61 -3.68
CA LEU A 190 2.05 6.21 -3.66
C LEU A 190 3.24 5.99 -2.72
N GLY A 191 4.17 6.93 -2.62
CA GLY A 191 5.34 6.84 -1.73
C GLY A 191 4.98 6.79 -0.23
N PHE A 192 3.74 7.12 0.13
CA PHE A 192 3.23 7.00 1.49
C PHE A 192 2.32 5.77 1.67
N ILE A 193 1.58 5.37 0.63
CA ILE A 193 0.69 4.20 0.69
C ILE A 193 1.53 2.92 0.82
N ASN A 194 2.47 2.70 -0.08
CA ASN A 194 3.36 1.55 -0.06
C ASN A 194 4.82 1.96 -0.32
N SER A 195 5.74 1.04 -0.08
CA SER A 195 7.14 1.19 -0.48
C SER A 195 7.27 1.29 -2.00
N THR A 196 7.98 2.30 -2.47
CA THR A 196 8.26 2.50 -3.91
C THR A 196 9.39 1.61 -4.43
N ILE A 197 10.02 0.81 -3.57
CA ILE A 197 11.13 -0.08 -3.93
C ILE A 197 10.84 -1.56 -3.71
N LEU A 198 9.74 -1.91 -3.01
CA LEU A 198 9.27 -3.29 -2.94
C LEU A 198 8.57 -3.67 -4.27
N PRO A 199 8.93 -4.82 -4.87
CA PRO A 199 8.18 -5.34 -5.99
C PRO A 199 6.89 -5.99 -5.48
N LEU A 200 5.79 -5.23 -5.47
CA LEU A 200 4.47 -5.66 -5.03
C LEU A 200 3.51 -5.73 -6.23
N PRO A 201 3.66 -6.71 -7.12
CA PRO A 201 2.76 -6.83 -8.27
C PRO A 201 1.35 -7.16 -7.80
N ASP A 202 0.39 -6.51 -8.42
CA ASP A 202 -1.03 -6.81 -8.36
C ASP A 202 -1.48 -7.60 -9.61
N SER A 203 -2.68 -8.17 -9.57
CA SER A 203 -3.29 -8.85 -10.73
C SER A 203 -2.42 -9.95 -11.36
N ASN A 204 -1.46 -10.51 -10.64
CA ASN A 204 -0.49 -11.49 -11.14
C ASN A 204 -0.66 -12.86 -10.49
N LEU A 205 -0.31 -13.94 -11.23
CA LEU A 205 -0.28 -15.27 -10.65
C LEU A 205 0.78 -15.36 -9.57
N GLY A 206 0.36 -15.76 -8.38
CA GLY A 206 1.23 -15.81 -7.22
C GLY A 206 0.68 -16.67 -6.09
N ALA A 207 1.47 -16.72 -5.03
CA ALA A 207 1.06 -17.31 -3.76
C ALA A 207 1.74 -16.58 -2.60
N VAL A 208 1.05 -16.52 -1.46
CA VAL A 208 1.55 -15.99 -0.20
C VAL A 208 1.34 -17.04 0.89
N LEU A 209 2.38 -17.32 1.65
CA LEU A 209 2.30 -18.11 2.88
C LEU A 209 2.48 -17.15 4.06
N GLN A 210 1.52 -17.17 4.97
CA GLN A 210 1.54 -16.44 6.23
C GLN A 210 1.62 -17.42 7.39
N VAL A 211 2.47 -17.17 8.38
CA VAL A 211 2.64 -18.04 9.54
C VAL A 211 2.82 -17.20 10.80
N GLU A 212 2.02 -17.48 11.80
CA GLU A 212 2.22 -17.00 13.15
C GLU A 212 3.37 -17.78 13.82
N LEU A 213 4.42 -17.08 14.20
CA LEU A 213 5.58 -17.67 14.88
C LEU A 213 5.41 -17.70 16.39
N SER A 214 4.79 -16.65 16.93
CA SER A 214 4.48 -16.52 18.36
C SER A 214 3.31 -15.54 18.53
N ARG A 215 2.85 -15.33 19.76
CA ARG A 215 1.76 -14.38 20.06
C ARG A 215 2.01 -12.94 19.61
N ASN A 216 3.25 -12.59 19.33
CA ASN A 216 3.65 -11.22 18.97
C ASN A 216 4.62 -11.17 17.77
N SER A 217 4.66 -12.22 16.98
CA SER A 217 5.49 -12.22 15.76
C SER A 217 4.95 -13.16 14.70
N TYR A 218 5.10 -12.75 13.46
CA TYR A 218 4.71 -13.51 12.29
C TYR A 218 5.80 -13.45 11.20
N ALA A 219 5.71 -14.34 10.24
CA ALA A 219 6.48 -14.31 9.02
C ALA A 219 5.57 -14.55 7.82
N MET A 220 5.87 -13.87 6.74
CA MET A 220 5.22 -14.08 5.45
C MET A 220 6.26 -14.24 4.36
N VAL A 221 5.92 -15.02 3.35
CA VAL A 221 6.67 -15.08 2.08
C VAL A 221 5.69 -15.14 0.94
N GLY A 222 5.89 -14.27 -0.03
CA GLY A 222 5.12 -14.22 -1.27
C GLY A 222 6.01 -14.45 -2.47
N VAL A 223 5.47 -15.13 -3.48
CA VAL A 223 6.03 -15.22 -4.81
C VAL A 223 4.96 -14.85 -5.81
N SER A 224 5.29 -13.99 -6.75
CA SER A 224 4.36 -13.57 -7.81
C SER A 224 5.12 -13.40 -9.13
N ARG A 225 4.42 -13.59 -10.24
CA ARG A 225 4.92 -13.19 -11.56
C ARG A 225 5.04 -11.67 -11.61
N THR A 226 5.90 -11.17 -12.47
CA THR A 226 6.13 -9.74 -12.71
C THR A 226 6.10 -9.45 -14.20
N GLY A 227 6.05 -8.16 -14.57
CA GLY A 227 5.99 -7.72 -15.96
C GLY A 227 4.58 -7.66 -16.55
N CYS A 228 3.55 -8.12 -15.82
CA CYS A 228 2.18 -7.88 -16.19
C CYS A 228 1.71 -6.56 -15.55
N SER A 229 1.08 -5.71 -16.33
CA SER A 229 0.34 -4.57 -15.79
C SER A 229 -1.07 -5.00 -15.40
N ALA A 230 -1.67 -4.28 -14.46
CA ALA A 230 -3.08 -4.45 -14.09
C ALA A 230 -3.99 -4.48 -15.34
N GLY A 231 -4.95 -5.40 -15.36
CA GLY A 231 -5.86 -5.58 -16.50
C GLY A 231 -5.37 -6.48 -17.63
N TYR A 232 -4.11 -6.90 -17.64
CA TYR A 232 -3.64 -7.89 -18.62
C TYR A 232 -3.93 -9.32 -18.17
N ASN A 233 -3.95 -10.23 -19.16
CA ASN A 233 -4.10 -11.66 -18.88
C ASN A 233 -2.86 -12.19 -18.12
N PRO A 234 -2.97 -12.59 -16.85
CA PRO A 234 -1.84 -13.04 -16.04
C PRO A 234 -1.24 -14.37 -16.52
N PHE A 235 -1.89 -15.05 -17.46
CA PHE A 235 -1.40 -16.28 -18.10
C PHE A 235 -0.55 -16.02 -19.35
N ASN A 236 -0.47 -14.77 -19.81
CA ASN A 236 0.33 -14.43 -20.99
C ASN A 236 1.83 -14.44 -20.64
N SER A 237 2.56 -15.44 -21.15
CA SER A 237 4.01 -15.62 -20.90
C SER A 237 4.88 -14.58 -21.61
N ASP A 238 4.37 -13.95 -22.66
CA ASP A 238 5.15 -12.98 -23.44
C ASP A 238 5.28 -11.63 -22.72
N ILE A 239 4.31 -11.33 -21.85
CA ILE A 239 4.30 -10.10 -21.06
C ILE A 239 4.81 -10.38 -19.64
N CYS A 240 4.37 -11.48 -19.02
CA CYS A 240 4.72 -11.85 -17.66
C CYS A 240 6.03 -12.68 -17.65
N ASN A 241 7.18 -12.03 -17.78
CA ASN A 241 8.46 -12.68 -18.04
C ASN A 241 9.38 -12.84 -16.82
N GLY A 242 8.97 -12.33 -15.66
CA GLY A 242 9.76 -12.40 -14.44
C GLY A 242 8.98 -12.90 -13.23
N TYR A 243 9.64 -12.93 -12.09
CA TYR A 243 9.03 -13.20 -10.80
C TYR A 243 9.63 -12.31 -9.70
N ALA A 244 8.82 -12.03 -8.69
CA ALA A 244 9.24 -11.38 -7.45
C ALA A 244 9.06 -12.35 -6.28
N VAL A 245 9.95 -12.26 -5.32
CA VAL A 245 9.84 -12.91 -4.02
C VAL A 245 9.97 -11.82 -2.96
N VAL A 246 8.98 -11.73 -2.09
CA VAL A 246 8.96 -10.78 -0.97
C VAL A 246 8.80 -11.56 0.31
N GLY A 247 9.64 -11.28 1.30
CA GLY A 247 9.50 -11.76 2.66
C GLY A 247 9.01 -10.64 3.57
N GLU A 248 8.34 -10.99 4.66
CA GLU A 248 8.11 -10.07 5.77
C GLU A 248 8.27 -10.80 7.09
N TYR A 249 9.00 -10.20 7.99
CA TYR A 249 8.98 -10.54 9.40
C TYR A 249 8.37 -9.38 10.15
N GLY A 250 7.25 -9.62 10.84
CA GLY A 250 6.57 -8.65 11.67
C GLY A 250 6.67 -8.98 13.15
N ARG A 251 6.85 -7.96 13.98
CA ARG A 251 6.85 -8.07 15.42
C ARG A 251 6.08 -6.96 16.08
N ILE A 252 5.20 -7.33 17.01
CA ILE A 252 4.43 -6.43 17.85
C ILE A 252 5.08 -6.41 19.22
N MET A 253 5.24 -5.24 19.76
CA MET A 253 5.92 -4.99 21.04
C MET A 253 5.13 -3.98 21.87
N ALA A 254 5.49 -3.87 23.13
CA ALA A 254 4.92 -2.89 24.06
C ALA A 254 3.38 -2.93 24.06
N ASP A 255 2.82 -4.11 24.25
CA ASP A 255 1.37 -4.36 24.37
C ASP A 255 0.56 -3.87 23.15
N GLY A 256 1.12 -4.06 21.96
CA GLY A 256 0.46 -3.68 20.71
C GLY A 256 0.77 -2.26 20.22
N THR A 257 1.44 -1.44 21.04
CA THR A 257 1.69 -0.04 20.67
C THR A 257 2.81 0.16 19.64
N VAL A 258 3.67 -0.85 19.43
CA VAL A 258 4.77 -0.79 18.46
C VAL A 258 4.71 -1.98 17.53
N THR A 259 4.64 -1.73 16.23
CA THR A 259 4.77 -2.76 15.20
C THR A 259 6.02 -2.50 14.37
N LEU A 260 6.87 -3.52 14.27
CA LEU A 260 8.08 -3.52 13.43
C LEU A 260 7.88 -4.49 12.29
N ARG A 261 8.24 -4.09 11.05
CA ARG A 261 8.24 -4.94 9.87
C ARG A 261 9.59 -4.85 9.15
N ILE A 262 10.05 -5.96 8.61
CA ILE A 262 11.27 -6.03 7.80
C ILE A 262 10.95 -6.88 6.57
N ASN A 263 11.13 -6.30 5.39
CA ASN A 263 10.76 -6.87 4.10
C ASN A 263 11.99 -7.05 3.20
N PRO A 264 12.70 -8.19 3.24
CA PRO A 264 13.67 -8.55 2.22
C PRO A 264 12.94 -8.92 0.92
N PHE A 265 13.52 -8.55 -0.21
CA PHE A 265 12.95 -8.91 -1.50
C PHE A 265 14.00 -9.26 -2.55
N TYR A 266 13.55 -10.00 -3.56
CA TYR A 266 14.27 -10.30 -4.78
C TYR A 266 13.30 -10.26 -5.97
N THR A 267 13.75 -9.77 -7.11
CA THR A 267 13.01 -9.86 -8.37
C THR A 267 13.94 -10.24 -9.52
N SER A 268 13.45 -11.09 -10.40
CA SER A 268 14.12 -11.49 -11.63
C SER A 268 13.62 -10.75 -12.86
N ALA A 269 12.69 -9.78 -12.68
CA ALA A 269 12.15 -9.05 -13.81
C ALA A 269 13.24 -8.32 -14.58
N ASP A 270 13.16 -8.40 -15.91
CA ASP A 270 13.93 -7.55 -16.80
C ASP A 270 13.39 -6.11 -16.65
N VAL A 271 14.25 -5.21 -16.30
CA VAL A 271 13.95 -3.78 -16.39
C VAL A 271 14.58 -3.31 -17.69
N ASP A 272 13.75 -3.08 -18.69
CA ASP A 272 14.13 -2.34 -19.87
C ASP A 272 14.33 -0.88 -19.43
N LEU A 273 15.54 -0.56 -19.06
CA LEU A 273 15.92 0.83 -18.95
C LEU A 273 16.20 1.31 -20.36
N ASP A 274 15.40 2.24 -20.78
CA ASP A 274 15.65 3.06 -21.98
C ASP A 274 16.87 3.97 -21.70
N ASP A 275 17.99 3.36 -21.33
CA ASP A 275 19.25 4.05 -21.25
C ASP A 275 20.06 3.74 -22.50
N ASP A 276 20.61 4.80 -23.13
CA ASP A 276 21.47 4.74 -24.29
C ASP A 276 22.69 3.78 -24.15
N LYS A 277 22.82 3.10 -23.02
CA LYS A 277 23.92 2.20 -22.67
C LYS A 277 23.60 0.72 -22.84
N GLY A 278 22.34 0.35 -23.12
CA GLY A 278 21.97 -1.06 -23.40
C GLY A 278 22.26 -2.02 -22.26
N GLU A 279 22.35 -1.56 -21.02
CA GLU A 279 22.55 -2.40 -19.86
C GLU A 279 21.20 -2.98 -19.39
N ASN A 280 20.84 -4.15 -19.92
CA ASN A 280 19.75 -4.96 -19.38
C ASN A 280 20.06 -5.33 -17.94
N ARG A 281 19.49 -4.62 -16.97
CA ARG A 281 19.65 -4.93 -15.54
C ARG A 281 18.61 -5.95 -15.12
N ARG A 282 19.01 -7.20 -15.27
CA ARG A 282 18.23 -8.37 -14.89
C ARG A 282 18.44 -8.65 -13.43
N GLN A 283 17.55 -8.62 -12.55
CA GLN A 283 17.64 -8.97 -11.13
C GLN A 283 17.92 -7.79 -10.20
N ASN A 284 17.09 -7.67 -9.23
CA ASN A 284 17.26 -6.72 -8.15
C ASN A 284 16.97 -7.40 -6.81
N ALA A 285 17.56 -6.89 -5.74
CA ALA A 285 17.31 -7.31 -4.38
C ALA A 285 17.42 -6.10 -3.46
N GLY A 286 16.73 -6.13 -2.37
CA GLY A 286 16.76 -5.05 -1.41
C GLY A 286 16.09 -5.39 -0.09
N LEU A 287 15.93 -4.36 0.70
CA LEU A 287 15.37 -4.45 2.03
C LEU A 287 14.57 -3.18 2.33
N VAL A 288 13.36 -3.36 2.83
CA VAL A 288 12.54 -2.29 3.41
C VAL A 288 12.29 -2.61 4.87
N GLY A 289 12.26 -1.62 5.70
CA GLY A 289 11.83 -1.74 7.08
C GLY A 289 10.86 -0.64 7.44
N SER A 290 9.83 -0.95 8.23
CA SER A 290 8.91 0.02 8.77
C SER A 290 8.71 -0.18 10.27
N ILE A 291 8.44 0.92 10.95
CA ILE A 291 8.03 0.93 12.35
C ILE A 291 6.77 1.79 12.46
N GLU A 292 5.82 1.29 13.20
CA GLU A 292 4.59 1.99 13.55
C GLU A 292 4.50 2.09 15.07
N TYR A 293 4.13 3.26 15.57
CA TYR A 293 4.04 3.54 17.00
C TYR A 293 2.75 4.28 17.32
N THR A 294 1.90 3.66 18.14
CA THR A 294 0.60 4.17 18.60
C THR A 294 0.63 4.39 20.11
N PRO A 295 1.21 5.50 20.60
CA PRO A 295 1.35 5.75 22.04
C PRO A 295 0.01 5.96 22.75
N CYS A 296 -1.03 6.30 22.03
CA CYS A 296 -2.39 6.46 22.53
C CYS A 296 -3.39 6.42 21.38
N ASP A 297 -4.68 6.26 21.67
CA ASP A 297 -5.78 6.15 20.69
C ASP A 297 -5.92 7.35 19.75
N ARG A 298 -5.17 8.43 20.00
CA ARG A 298 -5.24 9.67 19.23
C ARG A 298 -4.05 9.92 18.32
N LEU A 299 -2.99 9.15 18.44
CA LEU A 299 -1.76 9.39 17.69
C LEU A 299 -1.19 8.06 17.21
N THR A 300 -1.03 7.94 15.92
CA THR A 300 -0.20 6.90 15.31
C THR A 300 0.86 7.56 14.46
N VAL A 301 2.09 7.11 14.59
CA VAL A 301 3.26 7.58 13.83
C VAL A 301 3.87 6.39 13.11
N TYR A 302 4.28 6.57 11.87
CA TYR A 302 5.07 5.56 11.17
C TYR A 302 6.39 6.13 10.64
N SER A 303 7.33 5.26 10.39
CA SER A 303 8.50 5.54 9.56
C SER A 303 8.81 4.32 8.70
N ARG A 304 9.18 4.56 7.45
CA ARG A 304 9.61 3.55 6.49
C ARG A 304 10.96 3.96 5.90
N ALA A 305 11.84 3.00 5.72
CA ALA A 305 13.11 3.20 5.04
C ALA A 305 13.50 1.97 4.25
N GLY A 306 14.06 2.16 3.06
CA GLY A 306 14.44 1.05 2.24
C GLY A 306 15.51 1.37 1.20
N PHE A 307 16.10 0.33 0.65
CA PHE A 307 17.04 0.43 -0.45
C PHE A 307 16.98 -0.79 -1.37
N ALA A 308 17.22 -0.58 -2.65
CA ALA A 308 17.39 -1.59 -3.67
C ALA A 308 18.84 -1.60 -4.18
N ALA A 309 19.40 -2.79 -4.43
CA ALA A 309 20.77 -2.93 -4.89
C ALA A 309 20.97 -2.46 -6.34
N LYS A 310 19.90 -2.61 -7.14
CA LYS A 310 19.87 -2.22 -8.56
C LYS A 310 18.50 -1.60 -8.89
N GLN A 311 18.35 -1.15 -10.10
CA GLN A 311 17.15 -0.57 -10.62
C GLN A 311 16.08 -1.60 -10.96
N TYR A 312 14.90 -1.47 -10.39
CA TYR A 312 13.70 -2.22 -10.80
C TYR A 312 12.46 -1.33 -10.83
N LEU A 313 12.34 -0.47 -9.85
CA LEU A 313 11.27 0.51 -9.74
C LEU A 313 11.83 1.93 -9.90
N SER A 314 10.97 2.91 -9.87
CA SER A 314 11.36 4.32 -10.05
C SER A 314 12.42 4.79 -9.05
N ASN A 315 12.51 4.15 -7.88
CA ASN A 315 13.40 4.56 -6.80
C ASN A 315 14.41 3.48 -6.38
N SER A 316 15.60 3.91 -5.94
CA SER A 316 16.67 3.02 -5.41
C SER A 316 16.83 3.10 -3.89
N ALA A 317 16.33 4.15 -3.28
CA ALA A 317 16.25 4.30 -1.84
C ALA A 317 15.09 5.22 -1.49
N GLU A 318 14.51 4.97 -0.33
CA GLU A 318 13.41 5.76 0.21
C GLU A 318 13.55 5.94 1.72
N PHE A 319 13.01 7.03 2.19
CA PHE A 319 12.72 7.27 3.59
C PHE A 319 11.42 8.05 3.68
N SER A 320 10.48 7.60 4.51
CA SER A 320 9.27 8.35 4.82
C SER A 320 8.96 8.29 6.31
N VAL A 321 8.27 9.32 6.79
CA VAL A 321 7.74 9.43 8.14
C VAL A 321 6.42 10.16 8.09
N GLY A 322 5.44 9.69 8.83
CA GLY A 322 4.14 10.34 8.89
C GLY A 322 3.41 10.07 10.19
N ALA A 323 2.32 10.78 10.38
CA ALA A 323 1.47 10.64 11.55
C ALA A 323 0.01 10.90 11.22
N ASN A 324 -0.88 10.17 11.89
CA ASN A 324 -2.30 10.46 11.98
C ASN A 324 -2.63 10.90 13.40
N VAL A 325 -3.36 12.02 13.52
CA VAL A 325 -3.70 12.65 14.79
C VAL A 325 -5.21 12.93 14.85
N LYS A 326 -5.91 12.37 15.83
CA LYS A 326 -7.30 12.69 16.13
C LYS A 326 -7.36 14.00 16.90
N LEU A 327 -7.60 15.11 16.18
CA LEU A 327 -7.53 16.46 16.73
C LEU A 327 -8.72 16.79 17.64
N ILE A 328 -9.92 16.32 17.29
CA ILE A 328 -11.17 16.68 17.96
C ILE A 328 -11.65 15.49 18.79
N PRO A 329 -11.68 15.59 20.14
CA PRO A 329 -12.04 14.47 21.02
C PRO A 329 -13.43 13.87 20.82
N SER A 330 -14.41 14.68 20.38
CA SER A 330 -15.80 14.27 20.15
C SER A 330 -16.04 13.71 18.75
N ARG A 331 -15.00 13.62 17.91
CA ARG A 331 -15.04 13.11 16.54
C ARG A 331 -13.96 12.04 16.41
N GLU A 332 -14.29 10.85 16.88
CA GLU A 332 -13.32 9.75 17.03
C GLU A 332 -12.84 9.20 15.69
N ASP A 333 -13.65 9.34 14.63
CA ASP A 333 -13.36 8.85 13.28
C ASP A 333 -12.63 9.89 12.41
N ASP A 334 -12.55 11.15 12.89
CA ASP A 334 -11.83 12.20 12.19
C ASP A 334 -10.34 12.18 12.56
N PHE A 335 -9.50 12.37 11.58
CA PHE A 335 -8.06 12.55 11.84
C PHE A 335 -7.39 13.48 10.83
N PHE A 336 -6.34 14.13 11.29
CA PHE A 336 -5.39 14.87 10.47
C PHE A 336 -4.19 13.97 10.19
N GLY A 337 -3.84 13.83 8.92
CA GLY A 337 -2.66 13.10 8.46
C GLY A 337 -1.60 14.04 7.92
N ILE A 338 -0.34 13.79 8.22
CA ILE A 338 0.80 14.46 7.62
C ILE A 338 1.91 13.45 7.37
N SER A 339 2.53 13.49 6.20
CA SER A 339 3.65 12.63 5.85
C SER A 339 4.70 13.37 5.04
N TYR A 340 5.97 13.06 5.28
CA TYR A 340 7.11 13.57 4.55
C TYR A 340 8.00 12.42 4.10
N GLY A 341 8.49 12.48 2.86
CA GLY A 341 9.36 11.47 2.29
C GLY A 341 10.49 12.05 1.45
N VAL A 342 11.57 11.29 1.35
CA VAL A 342 12.71 11.52 0.46
C VAL A 342 12.94 10.27 -0.36
N PHE A 343 12.84 10.39 -1.67
CA PHE A 343 12.93 9.30 -2.61
C PHE A 343 14.12 9.53 -3.56
N LYS A 344 14.95 8.51 -3.71
CA LYS A 344 16.09 8.58 -4.62
C LYS A 344 15.71 7.92 -5.94
N ALA A 345 15.34 8.75 -6.91
CA ALA A 345 15.02 8.30 -8.25
C ALA A 345 16.21 7.68 -8.97
N GLN A 346 15.94 6.84 -9.93
CA GLN A 346 16.93 6.02 -10.61
C GLN A 346 17.48 6.65 -11.89
N THR A 347 16.63 7.11 -12.79
CA THR A 347 17.01 7.77 -14.05
C THR A 347 16.37 9.14 -14.12
N PRO A 348 16.71 10.05 -13.17
CA PRO A 348 16.04 11.34 -13.09
C PRO A 348 16.42 12.22 -14.29
N THR A 349 15.52 13.12 -14.66
CA THR A 349 15.78 14.14 -15.69
C THR A 349 16.87 15.11 -15.24
N GLU A 350 16.77 15.61 -14.01
CA GLU A 350 17.73 16.57 -13.44
C GLU A 350 18.16 16.22 -12.02
N ASN A 351 17.20 15.93 -11.14
CA ASN A 351 17.43 15.71 -9.71
C ASN A 351 17.19 14.25 -9.31
N ASN A 352 18.14 13.65 -8.64
CA ASN A 352 18.02 12.27 -8.19
C ASN A 352 17.40 12.13 -6.78
N ARG A 353 16.93 13.21 -6.19
CA ARG A 353 16.28 13.22 -4.87
C ARG A 353 15.03 14.07 -4.93
N GLU A 354 13.91 13.40 -4.86
CA GLU A 354 12.60 14.00 -4.75
C GLU A 354 12.20 14.09 -3.28
N HIS A 355 11.59 15.19 -2.88
CA HIS A 355 11.03 15.40 -1.54
C HIS A 355 9.53 15.58 -1.68
N VAL A 356 8.77 14.82 -0.93
CA VAL A 356 7.31 14.89 -0.93
C VAL A 356 6.81 15.20 0.48
N LEU A 357 5.91 16.17 0.58
CA LEU A 357 5.14 16.45 1.78
C LEU A 357 3.65 16.33 1.41
N GLU A 358 2.91 15.54 2.16
CA GLU A 358 1.44 15.47 2.04
C GLU A 358 0.80 15.76 3.38
N ALA A 359 -0.26 16.56 3.36
CA ALA A 359 -1.15 16.76 4.49
C ALA A 359 -2.61 16.56 4.06
N MET A 360 -3.41 15.94 4.91
CA MET A 360 -4.81 15.64 4.63
C MET A 360 -5.64 15.69 5.92
N TYR A 361 -6.94 15.80 5.78
CA TYR A 361 -7.88 15.68 6.88
C TYR A 361 -9.02 14.74 6.51
N SER A 362 -9.14 13.61 7.16
CA SER A 362 -10.27 12.69 6.98
C SER A 362 -11.43 13.14 7.86
N LEU A 363 -12.46 13.69 7.25
CA LEU A 363 -13.69 14.18 7.90
C LEU A 363 -14.81 13.15 7.71
N GLN A 364 -15.17 12.43 8.75
CA GLN A 364 -16.34 11.54 8.76
C GLN A 364 -17.60 12.38 8.88
N VAL A 365 -18.42 12.45 7.82
CA VAL A 365 -19.68 13.21 7.80
C VAL A 365 -20.82 12.39 8.42
N ASN A 366 -20.87 11.10 8.10
CA ASN A 366 -21.76 10.10 8.69
C ASN A 366 -21.17 8.70 8.45
N ASP A 367 -21.86 7.64 8.85
CA ASP A 367 -21.37 6.24 8.78
C ASP A 367 -20.95 5.79 7.37
N TYR A 368 -21.42 6.46 6.32
CA TYR A 368 -21.18 6.07 4.93
C TYR A 368 -20.39 7.11 4.11
N LEU A 369 -20.14 8.29 4.67
CA LEU A 369 -19.59 9.40 3.89
C LEU A 369 -18.43 10.07 4.61
N LYS A 370 -17.29 10.11 3.91
CA LYS A 370 -16.10 10.89 4.29
C LYS A 370 -15.81 11.98 3.26
N VAL A 371 -15.21 13.06 3.71
CA VAL A 371 -14.66 14.12 2.86
C VAL A 371 -13.22 14.34 3.25
N VAL A 372 -12.30 14.18 2.29
CA VAL A 372 -10.87 14.19 2.54
C VAL A 372 -10.18 15.24 1.66
N PRO A 373 -9.98 16.47 2.15
CA PRO A 373 -9.11 17.45 1.53
C PRO A 373 -7.64 17.04 1.67
N HIS A 374 -6.88 17.24 0.58
CA HIS A 374 -5.45 16.95 0.49
C HIS A 374 -4.67 18.13 -0.03
N VAL A 375 -3.43 18.24 0.39
CA VAL A 375 -2.42 19.08 -0.23
C VAL A 375 -1.08 18.33 -0.26
N GLN A 376 -0.42 18.34 -1.42
CA GLN A 376 0.91 17.80 -1.60
C GLN A 376 1.85 18.88 -2.12
N TYR A 377 3.09 18.85 -1.65
CA TYR A 377 4.19 19.61 -2.18
C TYR A 377 5.30 18.65 -2.59
N VAL A 378 5.64 18.66 -3.87
CA VAL A 378 6.72 17.85 -4.44
C VAL A 378 7.84 18.79 -4.83
N ALA A 379 8.98 18.71 -4.16
CA ALA A 379 10.17 19.45 -4.51
C ALA A 379 11.13 18.56 -5.30
N ASN A 380 11.68 19.11 -6.36
CA ASN A 380 12.55 18.42 -7.32
C ASN A 380 11.90 17.16 -7.90
N PRO A 381 10.71 17.24 -8.56
CA PRO A 381 10.12 16.07 -9.19
C PRO A 381 11.11 15.41 -10.14
N ALA A 382 11.36 14.12 -9.97
CA ALA A 382 12.53 13.44 -10.54
C ALA A 382 12.53 13.39 -12.08
N TYR A 383 11.33 13.33 -12.67
CA TYR A 383 11.12 13.19 -14.13
C TYR A 383 10.56 14.46 -14.77
N SER A 384 10.72 15.60 -14.11
CA SER A 384 10.28 16.91 -14.59
C SER A 384 11.45 17.89 -14.58
N THR A 385 11.35 18.95 -15.40
CA THR A 385 12.23 20.12 -15.36
C THR A 385 11.71 21.22 -14.44
N ALA A 386 10.59 20.99 -13.75
CA ALA A 386 10.06 21.90 -12.75
C ALA A 386 10.86 21.80 -11.44
N ASP A 387 11.10 22.92 -10.77
CA ASP A 387 11.75 22.93 -9.47
C ASP A 387 10.84 22.36 -8.37
N ASP A 388 9.54 22.62 -8.48
CA ASP A 388 8.54 22.17 -7.51
C ASP A 388 7.14 22.04 -8.16
N ALA A 389 6.29 21.26 -7.51
CA ALA A 389 4.88 21.14 -7.84
C ALA A 389 4.01 21.21 -6.57
N VAL A 390 2.82 21.79 -6.71
CA VAL A 390 1.79 21.78 -5.66
C VAL A 390 0.55 21.10 -6.22
N ILE A 391 0.08 20.10 -5.50
CA ILE A 391 -1.15 19.38 -5.82
C ILE A 391 -2.10 19.57 -4.65
N TRP A 392 -3.34 19.91 -4.94
CA TRP A 392 -4.37 19.99 -3.92
C TRP A 392 -5.69 19.48 -4.46
N GLY A 393 -6.49 18.91 -3.60
CA GLY A 393 -7.75 18.33 -4.01
C GLY A 393 -8.66 17.99 -2.85
N VAL A 394 -9.84 17.50 -3.21
CA VAL A 394 -10.82 17.00 -2.25
C VAL A 394 -11.36 15.69 -2.79
N GLN A 395 -11.30 14.65 -1.98
CA GLN A 395 -11.91 13.36 -2.26
C GLN A 395 -13.17 13.19 -1.39
N THR A 396 -14.26 12.76 -2.00
CA THR A 396 -15.48 12.40 -1.31
C THR A 396 -15.64 10.90 -1.41
N VAL A 397 -15.67 10.20 -0.30
CA VAL A 397 -15.65 8.74 -0.23
C VAL A 397 -16.97 8.24 0.36
N PHE A 398 -17.57 7.28 -0.33
CA PHE A 398 -18.75 6.53 0.13
C PHE A 398 -18.30 5.11 0.43
N SER A 399 -18.47 4.65 1.66
CA SER A 399 -18.11 3.31 2.13
C SER A 399 -19.36 2.53 2.56
N PHE A 400 -19.46 1.26 2.14
CA PHE A 400 -20.62 0.41 2.38
C PHE A 400 -20.20 -0.98 2.88
#